data_69be481ed44a3196f31267aa37f37737
#
_entry.id   69be481ed44a3196f31267aa37f37737
#
_cell.length_a   1.000
_cell.length_b   1.000
_cell.length_c   1.000
_cell.angle_alpha   90.00
_cell.angle_beta   90.00
_cell.angle_gamma   90.00
#
_symmetry.space_group_name_H-M   'P 1'
#
loop_
_entity.id
_entity.type
_entity.pdbx_description
1 polymer ?
#
loop_
_entity_poly.entity_id
_entity_poly.type
_entity_poly.pdbx_seq_one_letter_code
_entity_poly.pdbx_strand_id
1 'polypeptide(L)'
;MSFAGKVAVVTGGSSGMGAATVKALASAGAQVNLIDIDRNGAEVIAQETGSEVFIGDVSNSEFCDLTINSIVDDQGQIDILVNAAGIILRADALETNDDNWKRIMAVNVDGVFFMCRSALRHMVNANFGVIVNFGSIWGDVATSGAAAYCITKGAVHQLTKALALEHAENGIRVNAVAPGEVNTPMIKSGRDKPPTADELQDLANRTIPIKRIAEPQEIAEVVLFLASERSSYMTGSIVPVDAGYTAR
;
A
#
# COMPACT_ATOMS: atom_id res chain seq x y z
N MET A 1 -9.76 -17.38 -4.00
CA MET A 1 -10.38 -16.52 -2.97
C MET A 1 -11.52 -15.78 -3.64
N SER A 2 -12.66 -15.60 -2.99
CA SER A 2 -13.78 -14.80 -3.52
C SER A 2 -14.00 -13.59 -2.61
N PHE A 3 -14.20 -12.43 -3.21
CA PHE A 3 -14.55 -11.18 -2.52
C PHE A 3 -15.91 -10.66 -3.01
N ALA A 4 -16.77 -11.55 -3.54
CA ALA A 4 -18.12 -11.17 -3.96
C ALA A 4 -18.89 -10.52 -2.82
N GLY A 5 -19.51 -9.36 -3.08
CA GLY A 5 -20.25 -8.57 -2.11
C GLY A 5 -19.37 -7.76 -1.13
N LYS A 6 -18.05 -7.73 -1.32
CA LYS A 6 -17.12 -6.92 -0.54
C LYS A 6 -16.81 -5.61 -1.22
N VAL A 7 -16.77 -4.54 -0.45
CA VAL A 7 -16.36 -3.20 -0.86
C VAL A 7 -14.91 -2.97 -0.44
N ALA A 8 -14.06 -2.73 -1.43
CA ALA A 8 -12.63 -2.50 -1.22
C ALA A 8 -12.23 -1.09 -1.68
N VAL A 9 -11.36 -0.45 -0.91
CA VAL A 9 -10.72 0.82 -1.25
C VAL A 9 -9.22 0.59 -1.39
N VAL A 10 -8.64 1.04 -2.49
CA VAL A 10 -7.20 0.92 -2.78
C VAL A 10 -6.62 2.28 -3.10
N THR A 11 -5.72 2.79 -2.28
CA THR A 11 -4.97 4.03 -2.57
C THR A 11 -3.72 3.74 -3.41
N GLY A 12 -3.30 4.67 -4.26
CA GLY A 12 -2.18 4.45 -5.18
C GLY A 12 -2.50 3.41 -6.26
N GLY A 13 -3.78 3.31 -6.65
CA GLY A 13 -4.29 2.25 -7.52
C GLY A 13 -4.04 2.45 -9.00
N SER A 14 -3.47 3.59 -9.43
CA SER A 14 -3.22 3.88 -10.84
C SER A 14 -2.03 3.14 -11.44
N SER A 15 -1.11 2.64 -10.62
CA SER A 15 0.13 2.03 -11.12
C SER A 15 0.73 0.99 -10.17
N GLY A 16 1.73 0.24 -10.65
CA GLY A 16 2.55 -0.66 -9.84
C GLY A 16 1.77 -1.68 -9.03
N MET A 17 2.14 -1.82 -7.75
CA MET A 17 1.53 -2.80 -6.85
C MET A 17 0.08 -2.46 -6.49
N GLY A 18 -0.26 -1.16 -6.40
CA GLY A 18 -1.64 -0.71 -6.18
C GLY A 18 -2.56 -1.13 -7.33
N ALA A 19 -2.16 -0.85 -8.58
CA ALA A 19 -2.91 -1.27 -9.76
C ALA A 19 -3.06 -2.81 -9.86
N ALA A 20 -1.99 -3.55 -9.56
CA ALA A 20 -2.06 -5.01 -9.50
C ALA A 20 -3.05 -5.49 -8.44
N THR A 21 -3.11 -4.81 -7.28
CA THR A 21 -4.07 -5.12 -6.21
C THR A 21 -5.51 -4.81 -6.63
N VAL A 22 -5.76 -3.67 -7.28
CA VAL A 22 -7.08 -3.32 -7.83
C VAL A 22 -7.56 -4.41 -8.80
N LYS A 23 -6.71 -4.78 -9.77
CA LYS A 23 -7.04 -5.84 -10.75
C LYS A 23 -7.34 -7.18 -10.08
N ALA A 24 -6.53 -7.56 -9.11
CA ALA A 24 -6.69 -8.84 -8.41
C ALA A 24 -7.97 -8.88 -7.55
N LEU A 25 -8.29 -7.81 -6.81
CA LEU A 25 -9.53 -7.70 -6.02
C LEU A 25 -10.77 -7.69 -6.92
N ALA A 26 -10.77 -6.92 -8.00
CA ALA A 26 -11.87 -6.86 -8.96
C ALA A 26 -12.10 -8.23 -9.63
N SER A 27 -11.02 -8.88 -10.07
CA SER A 27 -11.10 -10.25 -10.65
C SER A 27 -11.63 -11.29 -9.65
N ALA A 28 -11.42 -11.06 -8.35
CA ALA A 28 -11.93 -11.91 -7.28
C ALA A 28 -13.38 -11.54 -6.85
N GLY A 29 -14.02 -10.56 -7.51
CA GLY A 29 -15.42 -10.19 -7.34
C GLY A 29 -15.69 -9.08 -6.34
N ALA A 30 -14.67 -8.35 -5.86
CA ALA A 30 -14.86 -7.18 -5.03
C ALA A 30 -15.38 -5.98 -5.86
N GLN A 31 -16.20 -5.15 -5.25
CA GLN A 31 -16.46 -3.79 -5.73
C GLN A 31 -15.29 -2.90 -5.28
N VAL A 32 -14.49 -2.42 -6.24
CA VAL A 32 -13.23 -1.73 -5.94
C VAL A 32 -13.34 -0.24 -6.21
N ASN A 33 -12.94 0.56 -5.23
CA ASN A 33 -12.83 2.00 -5.28
C ASN A 33 -11.34 2.36 -5.32
N LEU A 34 -10.89 2.93 -6.43
CA LEU A 34 -9.51 3.29 -6.69
C LEU A 34 -9.28 4.77 -6.37
N ILE A 35 -8.32 5.06 -5.48
CA ILE A 35 -7.92 6.42 -5.13
C ILE A 35 -6.52 6.69 -5.67
N ASP A 36 -6.32 7.76 -6.43
CA ASP A 36 -5.00 8.19 -6.90
C ASP A 36 -4.98 9.69 -7.24
N ILE A 37 -3.79 10.27 -7.36
CA ILE A 37 -3.59 11.63 -7.89
C ILE A 37 -3.47 11.62 -9.42
N ASP A 38 -3.06 10.50 -10.02
CA ASP A 38 -2.92 10.32 -11.47
C ASP A 38 -4.25 9.89 -12.10
N ARG A 39 -4.98 10.87 -12.59
CA ARG A 39 -6.26 10.65 -13.27
C ARG A 39 -6.14 9.69 -14.46
N ASN A 40 -5.14 9.91 -15.32
CA ASN A 40 -5.02 9.14 -16.57
C ASN A 40 -4.73 7.66 -16.27
N GLY A 41 -3.80 7.37 -15.38
CA GLY A 41 -3.50 6.00 -14.94
C GLY A 41 -4.70 5.35 -14.26
N ALA A 42 -5.40 6.09 -13.41
CA ALA A 42 -6.59 5.60 -12.71
C ALA A 42 -7.73 5.23 -13.67
N GLU A 43 -8.01 6.07 -14.68
CA GLU A 43 -9.04 5.81 -15.68
C GLU A 43 -8.73 4.57 -16.54
N VAL A 44 -7.46 4.33 -16.87
CA VAL A 44 -7.04 3.11 -17.59
C VAL A 44 -7.33 1.86 -16.74
N ILE A 45 -6.95 1.87 -15.46
CA ILE A 45 -7.22 0.73 -14.58
C ILE A 45 -8.73 0.53 -14.37
N ALA A 46 -9.48 1.60 -14.22
CA ALA A 46 -10.93 1.54 -14.06
C ALA A 46 -11.64 0.95 -15.29
N GLN A 47 -11.22 1.29 -16.49
CA GLN A 47 -11.75 0.69 -17.73
C GLN A 47 -11.51 -0.82 -17.80
N GLU A 48 -10.39 -1.30 -17.29
CA GLU A 48 -10.07 -2.73 -17.30
C GLU A 48 -10.82 -3.52 -16.20
N THR A 49 -11.16 -2.86 -15.09
CA THR A 49 -11.62 -3.53 -13.86
C THR A 49 -13.07 -3.22 -13.49
N GLY A 50 -13.66 -2.18 -14.05
CA GLY A 50 -14.96 -1.66 -13.62
C GLY A 50 -14.92 -0.93 -12.27
N SER A 51 -13.73 -0.57 -11.79
CA SER A 51 -13.57 0.13 -10.50
C SER A 51 -14.07 1.56 -10.58
N GLU A 52 -14.57 2.09 -9.48
CA GLU A 52 -14.86 3.51 -9.32
C GLU A 52 -13.58 4.29 -9.02
N VAL A 53 -13.49 5.55 -9.50
CA VAL A 53 -12.26 6.35 -9.41
C VAL A 53 -12.49 7.61 -8.59
N PHE A 54 -11.63 7.83 -7.60
CA PHE A 54 -11.57 9.04 -6.78
C PHE A 54 -10.20 9.70 -6.95
N ILE A 55 -10.18 10.92 -7.51
CA ILE A 55 -8.94 11.64 -7.80
C ILE A 55 -8.65 12.64 -6.70
N GLY A 56 -7.54 12.43 -5.98
CA GLY A 56 -7.09 13.34 -4.93
C GLY A 56 -5.84 12.85 -4.20
N ASP A 57 -5.34 13.70 -3.31
CA ASP A 57 -4.11 13.47 -2.55
C ASP A 57 -4.45 12.94 -1.14
N VAL A 58 -3.98 11.73 -0.83
CA VAL A 58 -4.18 11.10 0.49
C VAL A 58 -3.55 11.89 1.64
N SER A 59 -2.61 12.78 1.37
CA SER A 59 -2.04 13.69 2.37
C SER A 59 -3.02 14.80 2.83
N ASN A 60 -4.18 14.93 2.16
CA ASN A 60 -5.27 15.80 2.57
C ASN A 60 -6.30 15.01 3.39
N SER A 61 -6.39 15.27 4.69
CA SER A 61 -7.29 14.53 5.59
C SER A 61 -8.76 14.75 5.27
N GLU A 62 -9.15 15.95 4.82
CA GLU A 62 -10.53 16.24 4.41
C GLU A 62 -10.94 15.45 3.18
N PHE A 63 -10.04 15.36 2.18
CA PHE A 63 -10.26 14.50 1.02
C PHE A 63 -10.47 13.04 1.42
N CYS A 64 -9.64 12.51 2.34
CA CYS A 64 -9.78 11.13 2.82
C CYS A 64 -11.13 10.91 3.50
N ASP A 65 -11.53 11.82 4.40
CA ASP A 65 -12.81 11.73 5.10
C ASP A 65 -13.99 11.81 4.13
N LEU A 66 -14.01 12.76 3.20
CA LEU A 66 -15.08 12.93 2.22
C LEU A 66 -15.18 11.73 1.28
N THR A 67 -14.06 11.20 0.81
CA THR A 67 -14.03 10.07 -0.12
C THR A 67 -14.56 8.80 0.55
N ILE A 68 -14.10 8.46 1.75
CA ILE A 68 -14.59 7.26 2.46
C ILE A 68 -16.08 7.40 2.79
N ASN A 69 -16.54 8.59 3.25
CA ASN A 69 -17.95 8.81 3.51
C ASN A 69 -18.79 8.63 2.23
N SER A 70 -18.36 9.21 1.10
CA SER A 70 -19.06 9.06 -0.19
C SER A 70 -19.19 7.60 -0.61
N ILE A 71 -18.12 6.80 -0.44
CA ILE A 71 -18.13 5.35 -0.77
C ILE A 71 -19.15 4.63 0.13
N VAL A 72 -19.14 4.92 1.43
CA VAL A 72 -20.06 4.26 2.37
C VAL A 72 -21.51 4.70 2.14
N ASP A 73 -21.75 5.97 1.82
CA ASP A 73 -23.09 6.49 1.51
C ASP A 73 -23.67 5.84 0.24
N ASP A 74 -22.83 5.57 -0.78
CA ASP A 74 -23.24 4.94 -2.05
C ASP A 74 -23.35 3.42 -1.95
N GLN A 75 -22.37 2.75 -1.32
CA GLN A 75 -22.20 1.30 -1.35
C GLN A 75 -22.58 0.62 -0.02
N GLY A 76 -22.93 1.41 1.00
CA GLY A 76 -23.45 0.94 2.29
C GLY A 76 -22.39 0.45 3.28
N GLN A 77 -21.14 0.21 2.85
CA GLN A 77 -20.08 -0.38 3.68
C GLN A 77 -18.68 -0.09 3.15
N ILE A 78 -17.69 -0.37 3.97
CA ILE A 78 -16.28 -0.55 3.58
C ILE A 78 -15.74 -1.78 4.31
N ASP A 79 -15.34 -2.81 3.57
CA ASP A 79 -14.83 -4.07 4.13
C ASP A 79 -13.30 -4.11 4.15
N ILE A 80 -12.67 -3.58 3.11
CA ILE A 80 -11.23 -3.71 2.89
C ILE A 80 -10.65 -2.34 2.54
N LEU A 81 -9.60 -1.94 3.26
CA LEU A 81 -8.75 -0.81 2.91
C LEU A 81 -7.35 -1.29 2.59
N VAL A 82 -6.84 -0.92 1.41
CA VAL A 82 -5.45 -1.17 1.03
C VAL A 82 -4.74 0.16 0.83
N ASN A 83 -3.78 0.47 1.69
CA ASN A 83 -2.96 1.68 1.60
C ASN A 83 -1.70 1.40 0.81
N ALA A 84 -1.75 1.58 -0.54
CA ALA A 84 -0.62 1.40 -1.43
C ALA A 84 -0.06 2.70 -2.00
N ALA A 85 -0.69 3.85 -1.76
CA ALA A 85 -0.15 5.15 -2.10
C ALA A 85 1.17 5.41 -1.35
N GLY A 86 2.17 5.89 -2.08
CA GLY A 86 3.46 6.20 -1.49
C GLY A 86 4.45 6.72 -2.51
N ILE A 87 5.44 7.45 -2.02
CA ILE A 87 6.55 7.98 -2.80
C ILE A 87 7.89 7.53 -2.19
N ILE A 88 8.94 7.52 -2.99
CA ILE A 88 10.30 7.30 -2.54
C ILE A 88 11.12 8.57 -2.66
N LEU A 89 11.95 8.84 -1.67
CA LEU A 89 13.01 9.86 -1.72
C LEU A 89 14.37 9.15 -1.64
N ARG A 90 15.16 9.32 -2.71
CA ARG A 90 16.53 8.79 -2.81
C ARG A 90 17.50 9.91 -2.52
N ALA A 91 17.72 10.14 -1.24
CA ALA A 91 18.64 11.17 -0.72
C ALA A 91 19.14 10.73 0.65
N ASP A 92 20.36 11.07 0.99
CA ASP A 92 20.84 10.91 2.34
C ASP A 92 20.29 12.02 3.27
N ALA A 93 20.67 12.00 4.54
CA ALA A 93 20.14 12.95 5.52
C ALA A 93 20.60 14.40 5.26
N LEU A 94 21.75 14.61 4.64
CA LEU A 94 22.28 15.95 4.34
C LEU A 94 21.66 16.53 3.07
N GLU A 95 21.33 15.69 2.12
CA GLU A 95 20.67 16.04 0.85
C GLU A 95 19.15 16.22 0.99
N THR A 96 18.56 15.66 2.05
CA THR A 96 17.12 15.75 2.31
C THR A 96 16.76 17.13 2.84
N ASN A 97 16.18 17.98 2.00
CA ASN A 97 15.67 19.29 2.44
C ASN A 97 14.32 19.17 3.15
N ASP A 98 13.91 20.23 3.87
CA ASP A 98 12.69 20.25 4.68
C ASP A 98 11.42 20.00 3.87
N ASP A 99 11.35 20.49 2.63
CA ASP A 99 10.14 20.32 1.80
C ASP A 99 9.99 18.88 1.32
N ASN A 100 11.08 18.25 0.90
CA ASN A 100 11.12 16.84 0.56
C ASN A 100 10.80 15.95 1.77
N TRP A 101 11.35 16.29 2.94
CA TRP A 101 11.00 15.62 4.19
C TRP A 101 9.51 15.71 4.50
N LYS A 102 8.96 16.93 4.50
CA LYS A 102 7.52 17.15 4.75
C LYS A 102 6.66 16.40 3.74
N ARG A 103 7.02 16.42 2.46
CA ARG A 103 6.26 15.76 1.40
C ARG A 103 6.24 14.26 1.57
N ILE A 104 7.36 13.61 1.85
CA ILE A 104 7.39 12.15 2.02
C ILE A 104 6.66 11.73 3.29
N MET A 105 6.77 12.48 4.40
CA MET A 105 6.01 12.22 5.62
C MET A 105 4.50 12.37 5.39
N ALA A 106 4.07 13.44 4.72
CA ALA A 106 2.67 13.71 4.45
C ALA A 106 2.02 12.60 3.61
N VAL A 107 2.71 12.09 2.57
CA VAL A 107 2.14 11.03 1.73
C VAL A 107 2.23 9.66 2.42
N ASN A 108 3.42 9.28 2.88
CA ASN A 108 3.68 7.90 3.31
C ASN A 108 3.23 7.60 4.75
N VAL A 109 3.07 8.62 5.59
CA VAL A 109 2.67 8.46 7.01
C VAL A 109 1.31 9.06 7.25
N ASP A 110 1.16 10.39 7.04
CA ASP A 110 -0.10 11.06 7.33
C ASP A 110 -1.22 10.52 6.45
N GLY A 111 -0.96 10.29 5.14
CA GLY A 111 -1.94 9.72 4.22
C GLY A 111 -2.42 8.33 4.63
N VAL A 112 -1.52 7.45 5.04
CA VAL A 112 -1.88 6.12 5.55
C VAL A 112 -2.73 6.25 6.82
N PHE A 113 -2.32 7.12 7.75
CA PHE A 113 -3.08 7.37 8.98
C PHE A 113 -4.47 7.94 8.70
N PHE A 114 -4.59 8.94 7.82
CA PHE A 114 -5.88 9.56 7.48
C PHE A 114 -6.84 8.56 6.85
N MET A 115 -6.38 7.78 5.89
CA MET A 115 -7.20 6.74 5.26
C MET A 115 -7.63 5.66 6.27
N CYS A 116 -6.71 5.17 7.12
CA CYS A 116 -7.04 4.24 8.18
C CYS A 116 -8.10 4.82 9.13
N ARG A 117 -7.89 6.05 9.62
CA ARG A 117 -8.82 6.71 10.54
C ARG A 117 -10.21 6.89 9.93
N SER A 118 -10.30 7.31 8.67
CA SER A 118 -11.57 7.49 7.97
C SER A 118 -12.31 6.15 7.81
N ALA A 119 -11.63 5.10 7.38
CA ALA A 119 -12.22 3.76 7.24
C ALA A 119 -12.63 3.16 8.59
N LEU A 120 -11.80 3.30 9.62
CA LEU A 120 -12.05 2.74 10.95
C LEU A 120 -13.33 3.29 11.58
N ARG A 121 -13.72 4.54 11.34
CA ARG A 121 -15.00 5.11 11.84
C ARG A 121 -16.22 4.28 11.39
N HIS A 122 -16.16 3.71 10.19
CA HIS A 122 -17.23 2.88 9.64
C HIS A 122 -17.06 1.42 10.02
N MET A 123 -15.83 0.88 9.94
CA MET A 123 -15.51 -0.51 10.26
C MET A 123 -15.82 -0.85 11.72
N VAL A 124 -15.56 0.06 12.67
CA VAL A 124 -15.88 -0.12 14.10
C VAL A 124 -17.40 -0.27 14.30
N ASN A 125 -18.20 0.56 13.64
CA ASN A 125 -19.66 0.48 13.72
C ASN A 125 -20.19 -0.84 13.10
N ALA A 126 -19.53 -1.35 12.07
CA ALA A 126 -19.86 -2.62 11.41
C ALA A 126 -19.36 -3.86 12.19
N ASN A 127 -18.48 -3.68 13.17
CA ASN A 127 -17.74 -4.75 13.86
C ASN A 127 -17.02 -5.70 12.86
N PHE A 128 -16.53 -5.15 11.78
CA PHE A 128 -15.80 -5.89 10.74
C PHE A 128 -14.95 -4.91 9.92
N GLY A 129 -13.75 -5.35 9.55
CA GLY A 129 -12.90 -4.63 8.63
C GLY A 129 -11.54 -5.30 8.44
N VAL A 130 -10.93 -5.08 7.29
CA VAL A 130 -9.56 -5.51 7.03
C VAL A 130 -8.77 -4.36 6.44
N ILE A 131 -7.63 -4.04 7.05
CA ILE A 131 -6.69 -3.04 6.55
C ILE A 131 -5.38 -3.73 6.19
N VAL A 132 -4.89 -3.48 4.97
CA VAL A 132 -3.57 -3.93 4.52
C VAL A 132 -2.74 -2.72 4.13
N ASN A 133 -1.69 -2.46 4.88
CA ASN A 133 -0.77 -1.36 4.62
C ASN A 133 0.44 -1.82 3.79
N PHE A 134 0.90 -0.97 2.88
CA PHE A 134 2.17 -1.19 2.17
C PHE A 134 3.33 -0.60 2.98
N GLY A 135 3.97 -1.48 3.77
CA GLY A 135 5.28 -1.23 4.36
C GLY A 135 6.40 -1.31 3.33
N SER A 136 7.54 -1.80 3.75
CA SER A 136 8.72 -2.15 2.95
C SER A 136 9.66 -2.97 3.82
N ILE A 137 10.54 -3.78 3.22
CA ILE A 137 11.70 -4.33 3.94
C ILE A 137 12.50 -3.21 4.64
N TRP A 138 12.55 -2.01 4.04
CA TRP A 138 13.25 -0.85 4.61
C TRP A 138 12.48 -0.15 5.74
N GLY A 139 11.41 -0.75 6.23
CA GLY A 139 10.78 -0.41 7.50
C GLY A 139 11.37 -1.17 8.70
N ASP A 140 11.97 -2.34 8.45
CA ASP A 140 12.61 -3.18 9.46
C ASP A 140 14.14 -3.12 9.36
N VAL A 141 14.69 -3.10 8.12
CA VAL A 141 16.12 -2.91 7.88
C VAL A 141 16.34 -1.59 7.15
N ALA A 142 17.52 -1.00 7.30
CA ALA A 142 17.84 0.26 6.66
C ALA A 142 18.60 0.06 5.34
N THR A 143 18.55 1.08 4.48
CA THR A 143 19.43 1.21 3.31
C THR A 143 20.07 2.61 3.29
N SER A 144 21.27 2.70 2.72
CA SER A 144 21.92 3.98 2.48
C SER A 144 21.20 4.78 1.40
N GLY A 145 21.19 6.11 1.52
CA GLY A 145 20.61 7.02 0.51
C GLY A 145 19.09 7.03 0.46
N ALA A 146 18.38 6.62 1.52
CA ALA A 146 16.94 6.68 1.61
C ALA A 146 16.42 6.79 3.06
N ALA A 147 17.11 7.57 3.90
CA ALA A 147 16.80 7.68 5.33
C ALA A 147 15.34 8.06 5.59
N ALA A 148 14.84 9.11 4.93
CA ALA A 148 13.47 9.56 5.09
C ALA A 148 12.46 8.47 4.69
N TYR A 149 12.70 7.74 3.61
CA TYR A 149 11.83 6.63 3.20
C TYR A 149 11.81 5.50 4.23
N CYS A 150 12.98 5.08 4.75
CA CYS A 150 13.08 4.07 5.81
C CYS A 150 12.27 4.48 7.04
N ILE A 151 12.38 5.73 7.47
CA ILE A 151 11.62 6.27 8.61
C ILE A 151 10.12 6.17 8.36
N THR A 152 9.64 6.57 7.16
CA THR A 152 8.21 6.49 6.86
C THR A 152 7.69 5.04 6.86
N LYS A 153 8.47 4.10 6.36
CA LYS A 153 8.06 2.68 6.32
C LYS A 153 8.12 2.03 7.70
N GLY A 154 9.08 2.40 8.56
CA GLY A 154 9.08 2.04 9.97
C GLY A 154 7.86 2.59 10.72
N ALA A 155 7.45 3.84 10.43
CA ALA A 155 6.24 4.44 10.99
C ALA A 155 4.98 3.65 10.57
N VAL A 156 4.86 3.26 9.30
CA VAL A 156 3.74 2.42 8.80
C VAL A 156 3.71 1.06 9.49
N HIS A 157 4.86 0.42 9.72
CA HIS A 157 4.94 -0.84 10.46
C HIS A 157 4.42 -0.68 11.90
N GLN A 158 4.84 0.40 12.58
CA GLN A 158 4.39 0.63 13.95
C GLN A 158 2.92 1.03 14.01
N LEU A 159 2.43 1.84 13.06
CA LEU A 159 1.02 2.19 12.94
C LEU A 159 0.16 0.93 12.74
N THR A 160 0.60 0.01 11.88
CA THR A 160 -0.08 -1.28 11.64
C THR A 160 -0.27 -2.07 12.94
N LYS A 161 0.76 -2.17 13.77
CA LYS A 161 0.71 -2.87 15.06
C LYS A 161 -0.20 -2.17 16.06
N ALA A 162 -0.12 -0.84 16.14
CA ALA A 162 -0.95 -0.06 17.06
C ALA A 162 -2.45 -0.21 16.74
N LEU A 163 -2.83 0.02 15.47
CA LEU A 163 -4.23 -0.09 15.05
C LEU A 163 -4.77 -1.53 15.17
N ALA A 164 -3.90 -2.53 14.95
CA ALA A 164 -4.27 -3.94 15.15
C ALA A 164 -4.66 -4.24 16.59
N LEU A 165 -3.91 -3.70 17.57
CA LEU A 165 -4.20 -3.87 19.00
C LEU A 165 -5.43 -3.07 19.43
N GLU A 166 -5.56 -1.82 18.95
CA GLU A 166 -6.66 -0.92 19.29
C GLU A 166 -8.02 -1.43 18.83
N HIS A 167 -8.06 -2.16 17.69
CA HIS A 167 -9.32 -2.51 17.04
C HIS A 167 -9.59 -4.03 16.92
N ALA A 168 -8.77 -4.88 17.54
CA ALA A 168 -8.96 -6.33 17.53
C ALA A 168 -10.33 -6.75 18.09
N GLU A 169 -10.76 -6.14 19.20
CA GLU A 169 -12.06 -6.40 19.83
C GLU A 169 -13.26 -5.96 18.96
N ASN A 170 -13.03 -5.06 18.00
CA ASN A 170 -14.04 -4.66 17.02
C ASN A 170 -14.10 -5.58 15.79
N GLY A 171 -13.42 -6.73 15.80
CA GLY A 171 -13.38 -7.64 14.66
C GLY A 171 -12.59 -7.11 13.47
N ILE A 172 -11.70 -6.12 13.69
CA ILE A 172 -10.91 -5.50 12.62
C ILE A 172 -9.49 -6.09 12.63
N ARG A 173 -9.00 -6.48 11.46
CA ARG A 173 -7.62 -6.95 11.27
C ARG A 173 -6.81 -5.90 10.51
N VAL A 174 -5.63 -5.59 11.02
CA VAL A 174 -4.71 -4.64 10.40
C VAL A 174 -3.36 -5.33 10.24
N ASN A 175 -2.92 -5.52 8.99
CA ASN A 175 -1.62 -6.13 8.66
C ASN A 175 -0.88 -5.28 7.63
N ALA A 176 0.39 -5.55 7.42
CA ALA A 176 1.17 -4.93 6.36
C ALA A 176 1.90 -5.98 5.51
N VAL A 177 2.01 -5.71 4.21
CA VAL A 177 3.01 -6.33 3.36
C VAL A 177 4.30 -5.50 3.42
N ALA A 178 5.45 -6.16 3.45
CA ALA A 178 6.76 -5.52 3.38
C ALA A 178 7.51 -6.01 2.12
N PRO A 179 7.23 -5.41 0.94
CA PRO A 179 7.87 -5.81 -0.30
C PRO A 179 9.37 -5.52 -0.30
N GLY A 180 10.13 -6.38 -0.99
CA GLY A 180 11.48 -6.09 -1.45
C GLY A 180 11.48 -5.30 -2.75
N GLU A 181 12.42 -5.60 -3.67
CA GLU A 181 12.50 -4.97 -4.98
C GLU A 181 11.42 -5.52 -5.91
N VAL A 182 10.57 -4.63 -6.43
CA VAL A 182 9.41 -4.96 -7.29
C VAL A 182 9.47 -4.14 -8.57
N ASN A 183 9.19 -4.73 -9.71
CA ASN A 183 9.17 -4.11 -11.04
C ASN A 183 7.99 -3.12 -11.17
N THR A 184 8.18 -1.90 -10.71
CA THR A 184 7.17 -0.84 -10.67
C THR A 184 7.75 0.48 -11.16
N PRO A 185 6.91 1.48 -11.51
CA PRO A 185 7.40 2.82 -11.82
C PRO A 185 8.26 3.45 -10.72
N MET A 186 8.03 3.09 -9.45
CA MET A 186 8.80 3.60 -8.30
C MET A 186 10.29 3.22 -8.39
N ILE A 187 10.65 2.08 -9.03
CA ILE A 187 12.05 1.70 -9.18
C ILE A 187 12.85 2.70 -10.01
N LYS A 188 12.16 3.43 -10.90
CA LYS A 188 12.72 4.48 -11.76
C LYS A 188 12.69 5.85 -11.11
N SER A 189 11.81 6.05 -10.13
CA SER A 189 11.58 7.35 -9.48
C SER A 189 12.79 7.80 -8.67
N GLY A 190 13.10 9.10 -8.71
CA GLY A 190 14.22 9.72 -7.99
C GLY A 190 15.60 9.32 -8.51
N ARG A 191 15.71 8.87 -9.76
CA ARG A 191 16.96 8.56 -10.46
C ARG A 191 17.12 9.47 -11.67
N ASP A 192 18.35 9.88 -11.97
CA ASP A 192 18.67 10.68 -13.16
C ASP A 192 18.32 9.95 -14.47
N LYS A 193 18.53 8.65 -14.47
CA LYS A 193 18.16 7.76 -15.59
C LYS A 193 17.45 6.51 -15.06
N PRO A 194 16.40 6.04 -15.77
CA PRO A 194 15.80 4.74 -15.45
C PRO A 194 16.86 3.63 -15.54
N PRO A 195 16.89 2.69 -14.59
CA PRO A 195 17.80 1.55 -14.68
C PRO A 195 17.45 0.68 -15.89
N THR A 196 18.46 0.18 -16.56
CA THR A 196 18.34 -0.78 -17.66
C THR A 196 17.95 -2.17 -17.12
N ALA A 197 17.49 -3.06 -18.00
CA ALA A 197 17.19 -4.45 -17.62
C ALA A 197 18.41 -5.16 -17.05
N ASP A 198 19.60 -4.93 -17.64
CA ASP A 198 20.87 -5.54 -17.17
C ASP A 198 21.25 -5.01 -15.77
N GLU A 199 21.11 -3.70 -15.51
CA GLU A 199 21.37 -3.12 -14.20
C GLU A 199 20.41 -3.67 -13.12
N LEU A 200 19.14 -3.89 -13.47
CA LEU A 200 18.17 -4.51 -12.57
C LEU A 200 18.50 -5.98 -12.32
N GLN A 201 18.94 -6.72 -13.35
CA GLN A 201 19.35 -8.11 -13.20
C GLN A 201 20.65 -8.23 -12.37
N ASP A 202 21.59 -7.30 -12.56
CA ASP A 202 22.81 -7.24 -11.74
C ASP A 202 22.52 -6.91 -10.28
N LEU A 203 21.57 -6.00 -10.03
CA LEU A 203 21.08 -5.73 -8.68
C LEU A 203 20.50 -6.99 -8.05
N ALA A 204 19.62 -7.68 -8.77
CA ALA A 204 19.00 -8.90 -8.30
C ALA A 204 20.05 -10.00 -8.02
N ASN A 205 21.03 -10.19 -8.90
CA ASN A 205 22.08 -11.17 -8.74
C ASN A 205 22.94 -10.92 -7.50
N ARG A 206 23.19 -9.65 -7.16
CA ARG A 206 24.01 -9.27 -6.00
C ARG A 206 23.28 -9.30 -4.68
N THR A 207 21.99 -8.91 -4.68
CA THR A 207 21.28 -8.59 -3.42
C THR A 207 20.11 -9.51 -3.10
N ILE A 208 19.46 -10.11 -4.11
CA ILE A 208 18.24 -10.90 -3.93
C ILE A 208 18.57 -12.41 -3.99
N PRO A 209 18.26 -13.20 -2.94
CA PRO A 209 18.53 -14.64 -2.94
C PRO A 209 17.92 -15.40 -4.12
N ILE A 210 16.68 -15.12 -4.54
CA ILE A 210 16.02 -15.76 -5.69
C ILE A 210 16.54 -15.23 -7.05
N LYS A 211 17.43 -14.21 -7.07
CA LYS A 211 18.10 -13.68 -8.26
C LYS A 211 17.19 -13.05 -9.31
N ARG A 212 16.04 -12.56 -8.92
CA ARG A 212 15.16 -11.76 -9.75
C ARG A 212 14.40 -10.72 -8.92
N ILE A 213 13.92 -9.69 -9.59
CA ILE A 213 12.97 -8.71 -9.04
C ILE A 213 11.58 -9.34 -9.09
N ALA A 214 10.72 -9.00 -8.12
CA ALA A 214 9.33 -9.45 -8.10
C ALA A 214 8.48 -8.67 -9.12
N GLU A 215 7.43 -9.32 -9.62
CA GLU A 215 6.37 -8.64 -10.35
C GLU A 215 5.29 -8.14 -9.39
N PRO A 216 4.59 -7.03 -9.71
CA PRO A 216 3.55 -6.45 -8.84
C PRO A 216 2.46 -7.44 -8.43
N GLN A 217 2.12 -8.39 -9.30
CA GLN A 217 1.13 -9.43 -9.05
C GLN A 217 1.52 -10.35 -7.91
N GLU A 218 2.81 -10.64 -7.72
CA GLU A 218 3.28 -11.49 -6.61
C GLU A 218 3.02 -10.84 -5.24
N ILE A 219 3.06 -9.50 -5.18
CA ILE A 219 2.71 -8.75 -3.97
C ILE A 219 1.19 -8.70 -3.79
N ALA A 220 0.45 -8.48 -4.89
CA ALA A 220 -1.01 -8.44 -4.86
C ALA A 220 -1.63 -9.74 -4.34
N GLU A 221 -1.07 -10.91 -4.68
CA GLU A 221 -1.53 -12.20 -4.15
C GLU A 221 -1.42 -12.28 -2.62
N VAL A 222 -0.35 -11.73 -2.04
CA VAL A 222 -0.20 -11.66 -0.58
C VAL A 222 -1.19 -10.68 0.03
N VAL A 223 -1.45 -9.54 -0.62
CA VAL A 223 -2.48 -8.59 -0.19
C VAL A 223 -3.86 -9.26 -0.17
N LEU A 224 -4.23 -10.01 -1.22
CA LEU A 224 -5.48 -10.76 -1.26
C LEU A 224 -5.57 -11.80 -0.14
N PHE A 225 -4.48 -12.52 0.12
CA PHE A 225 -4.44 -13.47 1.25
C PHE A 225 -4.72 -12.74 2.57
N LEU A 226 -4.02 -11.61 2.85
CA LEU A 226 -4.20 -10.84 4.07
C LEU A 226 -5.60 -10.19 4.17
N ALA A 227 -6.21 -9.83 3.04
CA ALA A 227 -7.57 -9.30 2.99
C ALA A 227 -8.65 -10.38 3.19
N SER A 228 -8.33 -11.65 2.99
CA SER A 228 -9.29 -12.76 3.01
C SER A 228 -9.48 -13.37 4.40
N GLU A 229 -10.54 -14.18 4.56
CA GLU A 229 -10.78 -15.01 5.75
C GLU A 229 -9.71 -16.09 5.98
N ARG A 230 -8.87 -16.38 4.99
CA ARG A 230 -7.77 -17.34 5.13
C ARG A 230 -6.67 -16.84 6.07
N SER A 231 -6.63 -15.55 6.35
CA SER A 231 -5.75 -14.91 7.33
C SER A 231 -6.51 -14.44 8.59
N SER A 232 -7.64 -15.06 8.92
CA SER A 232 -8.52 -14.65 10.02
C SER A 232 -7.84 -14.60 11.40
N TYR A 233 -6.74 -15.32 11.59
CA TYR A 233 -5.96 -15.30 12.84
C TYR A 233 -4.70 -14.41 12.76
N MET A 234 -4.63 -13.52 11.75
CA MET A 234 -3.51 -12.60 11.55
C MET A 234 -3.97 -11.15 11.74
N THR A 235 -3.41 -10.49 12.75
CA THR A 235 -3.49 -9.03 12.94
C THR A 235 -2.18 -8.52 13.53
N GLY A 236 -1.76 -7.31 13.20
CA GLY A 236 -0.49 -6.70 13.62
C GLY A 236 0.76 -7.28 12.94
N SER A 237 0.58 -8.14 11.93
CA SER A 237 1.70 -8.79 11.26
C SER A 237 2.29 -7.88 10.18
N ILE A 238 3.63 -7.87 10.11
CA ILE A 238 4.39 -7.32 8.99
C ILE A 238 4.91 -8.51 8.20
N VAL A 239 4.43 -8.68 6.97
CA VAL A 239 4.70 -9.86 6.14
C VAL A 239 5.74 -9.53 5.07
N PRO A 240 7.01 -9.97 5.21
CA PRO A 240 8.02 -9.77 4.18
C PRO A 240 7.67 -10.53 2.89
N VAL A 241 7.76 -9.85 1.75
CA VAL A 241 7.60 -10.43 0.41
C VAL A 241 8.82 -9.99 -0.40
N ASP A 242 9.98 -10.58 -0.09
CA ASP A 242 11.29 -10.02 -0.41
C ASP A 242 12.29 -11.03 -0.97
N ALA A 243 11.82 -12.21 -1.33
CA ALA A 243 12.66 -13.27 -1.88
C ALA A 243 13.83 -13.67 -0.97
N GLY A 244 13.67 -13.54 0.35
CA GLY A 244 14.68 -13.86 1.36
C GLY A 244 15.71 -12.74 1.60
N TYR A 245 15.47 -11.53 1.11
CA TYR A 245 16.41 -10.42 1.29
C TYR A 245 16.71 -10.13 2.77
N THR A 246 15.70 -10.16 3.64
CA THR A 246 15.84 -9.88 5.08
C THR A 246 16.08 -11.13 5.94
N ALA A 247 16.15 -12.32 5.37
CA ALA A 247 16.36 -13.58 6.11
C ALA A 247 17.83 -13.82 6.54
N ARG A 248 18.70 -12.82 6.46
CA ARG A 248 20.15 -12.90 6.72
C ARG A 248 20.60 -11.75 7.63
#